data_c649b37b436522c10937fdd12b1f5514
#
_entry.id   c649b37b436522c10937fdd12b1f5514
#
_cell.length_a   1.000
_cell.length_b   1.000
_cell.length_c   1.000
_cell.angle_alpha   90.00
_cell.angle_beta   90.00
_cell.angle_gamma   90.00
#
_symmetry.space_group_name_H-M   'P 1'
#
loop_
_entity.id
_entity.type
_entity.pdbx_description
1 polymer ?
#
loop_
_entity_poly.entity_id
_entity_poly.type
_entity_poly.pdbx_seq_one_letter_code
_entity_poly.pdbx_strand_id
1 'polypeptide(L)'
;MGAIERHPGHWRWVGGPVPPGAAAITIGSVVCIRPRAAGDARLLRHELVHVAQWRRLGYLGFLRRYLLAYAWWRAHGHGHVAAYRRIPLEVEAEWQAKTGRDDRAG
;
A
#
# COMPACT_ATOMS: atom_id res chain seq x y z
N MET A 1 8.27 16.72 -12.24
CA MET A 1 7.38 17.43 -11.33
C MET A 1 6.09 16.66 -11.12
N GLY A 2 5.63 16.54 -9.90
CA GLY A 2 4.48 15.74 -9.60
C GLY A 2 3.16 16.48 -9.75
N ALA A 3 2.09 15.73 -9.86
CA ALA A 3 0.74 16.25 -9.88
C ALA A 3 -0.05 15.55 -8.77
N ILE A 4 -0.74 16.34 -7.94
CA ILE A 4 -1.59 15.83 -6.88
C ILE A 4 -3.03 15.93 -7.34
N GLU A 5 -3.72 14.78 -7.32
CA GLU A 5 -5.10 14.68 -7.76
C GLU A 5 -5.99 14.24 -6.63
N ARG A 6 -7.13 14.87 -6.49
CA ARG A 6 -8.13 14.46 -5.52
C ARG A 6 -9.08 13.44 -6.15
N HIS A 7 -9.27 12.32 -5.46
CA HIS A 7 -10.21 11.27 -5.85
C HIS A 7 -11.15 10.97 -4.67
N PRO A 8 -12.28 10.33 -4.92
CA PRO A 8 -13.16 9.95 -3.81
C PRO A 8 -12.42 9.09 -2.77
N GLY A 9 -12.32 9.61 -1.57
CA GLY A 9 -11.72 8.89 -0.45
C GLY A 9 -10.21 8.90 -0.37
N HIS A 10 -9.49 9.47 -1.34
CA HIS A 10 -8.03 9.50 -1.29
C HIS A 10 -7.44 10.56 -2.21
N TRP A 11 -6.13 10.75 -2.07
CA TRP A 11 -5.34 11.63 -2.94
C TRP A 11 -4.34 10.79 -3.70
N ARG A 12 -4.08 11.12 -4.96
CA ARG A 12 -3.01 10.50 -5.74
C ARG A 12 -1.94 11.55 -6.04
N TRP A 13 -0.72 11.23 -5.66
CA TRP A 13 0.41 12.11 -5.92
C TRP A 13 1.32 11.41 -6.93
N VAL A 14 1.09 11.68 -8.19
CA VAL A 14 1.93 11.13 -9.26
C VAL A 14 3.25 11.89 -9.26
N GLY A 15 4.35 11.15 -9.12
CA GLY A 15 5.67 11.77 -8.98
C GLY A 15 6.04 12.14 -7.56
N GLY A 16 5.20 11.80 -6.57
CA GLY A 16 5.54 11.97 -5.17
C GLY A 16 6.64 11.02 -4.71
N PRO A 17 7.11 11.17 -3.47
CA PRO A 17 8.22 10.34 -2.98
C PRO A 17 7.82 8.89 -2.84
N VAL A 18 8.61 8.01 -3.47
CA VAL A 18 8.40 6.56 -3.41
C VAL A 18 9.76 5.93 -3.11
N PRO A 19 9.86 5.02 -2.14
CA PRO A 19 11.13 4.41 -1.80
C PRO A 19 11.77 3.68 -2.98
N PRO A 20 13.11 3.58 -3.01
CA PRO A 20 13.80 2.81 -4.06
C PRO A 20 13.27 1.37 -4.09
N GLY A 21 13.02 0.87 -5.30
CA GLY A 21 12.54 -0.49 -5.50
C GLY A 21 11.02 -0.64 -5.44
N ALA A 22 10.29 0.40 -4.99
CA ALA A 22 8.84 0.37 -4.98
C ALA A 22 8.29 1.18 -6.15
N ALA A 23 7.10 0.83 -6.61
CA ALA A 23 6.40 1.58 -7.65
C ALA A 23 5.44 2.60 -7.04
N ALA A 24 4.98 2.36 -5.83
CA ALA A 24 4.05 3.23 -5.13
C ALA A 24 4.14 2.99 -3.62
N ILE A 25 3.63 3.95 -2.85
CA ILE A 25 3.48 3.81 -1.39
C ILE A 25 2.23 4.58 -0.97
N THR A 26 1.55 4.06 0.04
CA THR A 26 0.37 4.71 0.61
C THR A 26 0.65 5.12 2.05
N ILE A 27 0.40 6.37 2.37
CA ILE A 27 0.50 6.89 3.73
C ILE A 27 -0.83 7.58 4.04
N GLY A 28 -1.60 6.99 4.96
CA GLY A 28 -2.92 7.50 5.27
C GLY A 28 -3.84 7.41 4.07
N SER A 29 -4.32 8.54 3.58
CA SER A 29 -5.17 8.62 2.40
C SER A 29 -4.45 9.16 1.17
N VAL A 30 -3.11 9.22 1.21
CA VAL A 30 -2.30 9.71 0.09
C VAL A 30 -1.56 8.54 -0.56
N VAL A 31 -1.81 8.33 -1.84
CA VAL A 31 -1.11 7.33 -2.64
C VAL A 31 -0.05 8.05 -3.47
N CYS A 32 1.22 7.80 -3.15
CA CYS A 32 2.33 8.30 -3.95
C CYS A 32 2.68 7.23 -4.98
N ILE A 33 2.70 7.58 -6.25
CA ILE A 33 2.91 6.61 -7.32
C ILE A 33 3.87 7.18 -8.36
N ARG A 34 4.79 6.33 -8.84
CA ARG A 34 5.71 6.75 -9.88
C ARG A 34 4.94 6.98 -11.19
N PRO A 35 5.34 7.99 -11.98
CA PRO A 35 4.62 8.30 -13.23
C PRO A 35 4.50 7.09 -14.16
N ARG A 36 5.54 6.27 -14.26
CA ARG A 36 5.52 5.09 -15.13
C ARG A 36 4.50 4.04 -14.69
N ALA A 37 4.06 4.08 -13.44
CA ALA A 37 3.13 3.11 -12.88
C ALA A 37 1.72 3.67 -12.69
N ALA A 38 1.51 4.93 -13.02
CA ALA A 38 0.24 5.62 -12.75
C ALA A 38 -0.95 4.99 -13.46
N GLY A 39 -0.72 4.28 -14.56
CA GLY A 39 -1.78 3.59 -15.31
C GLY A 39 -1.98 2.14 -14.91
N ASP A 40 -1.25 1.64 -13.92
CA ASP A 40 -1.34 0.25 -13.51
C ASP A 40 -2.55 0.06 -12.57
N ALA A 41 -3.64 -0.48 -13.10
CA ALA A 41 -4.88 -0.63 -12.35
C ALA A 41 -4.73 -1.62 -11.18
N ARG A 42 -3.95 -2.68 -11.37
CA ARG A 42 -3.73 -3.66 -10.30
C ARG A 42 -2.96 -3.05 -9.14
N LEU A 43 -1.91 -2.30 -9.45
CA LEU A 43 -1.12 -1.60 -8.44
C LEU A 43 -2.00 -0.61 -7.69
N LEU A 44 -2.82 0.14 -8.42
CA LEU A 44 -3.72 1.10 -7.79
C LEU A 44 -4.71 0.41 -6.85
N ARG A 45 -5.28 -0.73 -7.26
CA ARG A 45 -6.17 -1.48 -6.36
C ARG A 45 -5.45 -1.91 -5.09
N HIS A 46 -4.18 -2.33 -5.21
CA HIS A 46 -3.35 -2.69 -4.07
C HIS A 46 -3.22 -1.49 -3.12
N GLU A 47 -2.87 -0.32 -3.65
CA GLU A 47 -2.69 0.87 -2.83
C GLU A 47 -4.01 1.35 -2.20
N LEU A 48 -5.12 1.21 -2.90
CA LEU A 48 -6.41 1.59 -2.35
C LEU A 48 -6.85 0.69 -1.19
N VAL A 49 -6.43 -0.58 -1.18
CA VAL A 49 -6.65 -1.44 -0.03
C VAL A 49 -5.89 -0.87 1.19
N HIS A 50 -4.66 -0.40 0.97
CA HIS A 50 -3.89 0.24 2.05
C HIS A 50 -4.59 1.49 2.57
N VAL A 51 -5.18 2.31 1.68
CA VAL A 51 -5.96 3.48 2.12
C VAL A 51 -7.07 3.04 3.09
N ALA A 52 -7.79 1.98 2.72
CA ALA A 52 -8.86 1.46 3.57
C ALA A 52 -8.31 0.92 4.91
N GLN A 53 -7.15 0.26 4.88
CA GLN A 53 -6.52 -0.26 6.09
C GLN A 53 -6.09 0.88 7.02
N TRP A 54 -5.48 1.94 6.48
CA TRP A 54 -5.12 3.10 7.27
C TRP A 54 -6.35 3.71 7.94
N ARG A 55 -7.44 3.81 7.19
CA ARG A 55 -8.68 4.39 7.70
C ARG A 55 -9.28 3.54 8.81
N ARG A 56 -9.28 2.20 8.62
CA ARG A 56 -9.85 1.27 9.58
C ARG A 56 -9.03 1.20 10.87
N LEU A 57 -7.71 1.19 10.75
CA LEU A 57 -6.81 0.97 11.87
C LEU A 57 -6.28 2.25 12.51
N GLY A 58 -6.36 3.37 11.82
CA GLY A 58 -5.73 4.61 12.25
C GLY A 58 -4.22 4.58 12.02
N TYR A 59 -3.56 5.73 12.19
CA TYR A 59 -2.11 5.82 11.94
C TYR A 59 -1.31 4.92 12.87
N LEU A 60 -1.58 4.99 14.17
CA LEU A 60 -0.85 4.16 15.13
C LEU A 60 -1.16 2.69 14.95
N GLY A 61 -2.42 2.35 14.72
CA GLY A 61 -2.82 0.96 14.53
C GLY A 61 -2.19 0.32 13.30
N PHE A 62 -2.22 1.04 12.18
CA PHE A 62 -1.61 0.54 10.95
C PHE A 62 -0.10 0.37 11.10
N LEU A 63 0.58 1.43 11.56
CA LEU A 63 2.04 1.40 11.70
C LEU A 63 2.49 0.31 12.66
N ARG A 64 1.81 0.19 13.80
CA ARG A 64 2.14 -0.82 14.78
C ARG A 64 2.06 -2.23 14.19
N ARG A 65 0.92 -2.55 13.56
CA ARG A 65 0.73 -3.88 12.97
C ARG A 65 1.73 -4.15 11.86
N TYR A 66 1.95 -3.16 11.01
CA TYR A 66 2.84 -3.27 9.88
C TYR A 66 4.28 -3.50 10.33
N LEU A 67 4.78 -2.63 11.21
CA LEU A 67 6.17 -2.68 11.63
C LEU A 67 6.48 -3.88 12.53
N LEU A 68 5.55 -4.25 13.42
CA LEU A 68 5.74 -5.43 14.26
C LEU A 68 5.79 -6.70 13.43
N ALA A 69 4.92 -6.82 12.42
CA ALA A 69 4.93 -7.98 11.53
C ALA A 69 6.23 -8.04 10.74
N TYR A 70 6.68 -6.91 10.20
CA TYR A 70 7.93 -6.85 9.47
C TYR A 70 9.11 -7.27 10.35
N ALA A 71 9.19 -6.71 11.55
CA ALA A 71 10.27 -7.02 12.48
C ALA A 71 10.25 -8.49 12.89
N TRP A 72 9.07 -9.05 13.10
CA TRP A 72 8.92 -10.45 13.48
C TRP A 72 9.48 -11.38 12.40
N TRP A 73 9.11 -11.13 11.14
CA TRP A 73 9.61 -11.95 10.03
C TRP A 73 11.10 -11.78 9.81
N ARG A 74 11.62 -10.55 9.97
CA ARG A 74 13.07 -10.34 9.88
C ARG A 74 13.80 -11.11 10.98
N ALA A 75 13.26 -11.11 12.19
CA ALA A 75 13.85 -11.82 13.31
C ALA A 75 13.84 -13.34 13.11
N HIS A 76 12.92 -13.83 12.27
CA HIS A 76 12.82 -15.27 11.97
C HIS A 76 13.58 -15.66 10.69
N GLY A 77 14.53 -14.85 10.28
CA GLY A 77 15.46 -15.20 9.22
C GLY A 77 15.07 -14.80 7.81
N HIS A 78 13.96 -14.07 7.65
CA HIS A 78 13.55 -13.63 6.31
C HIS A 78 14.25 -12.34 5.92
N GLY A 79 14.68 -12.23 4.66
CA GLY A 79 15.24 -11.01 4.13
C GLY A 79 14.18 -9.95 3.93
N HIS A 80 14.58 -8.76 3.50
CA HIS A 80 13.68 -7.62 3.36
C HIS A 80 12.44 -7.93 2.53
N VAL A 81 12.62 -8.46 1.31
CA VAL A 81 11.50 -8.73 0.41
C VAL A 81 10.59 -9.83 0.96
N ALA A 82 11.19 -10.91 1.48
CA ALA A 82 10.40 -12.01 2.02
C ALA A 82 9.60 -11.57 3.25
N ALA A 83 10.19 -10.77 4.13
CA ALA A 83 9.51 -10.24 5.30
C ALA A 83 8.36 -9.33 4.89
N TYR A 84 8.60 -8.42 3.95
CA TYR A 84 7.60 -7.50 3.43
C TYR A 84 6.38 -8.24 2.89
N ARG A 85 6.62 -9.28 2.07
CA ARG A 85 5.53 -10.03 1.44
C ARG A 85 4.70 -10.84 2.43
N ARG A 86 5.22 -11.07 3.64
CA ARG A 86 4.52 -11.85 4.67
C ARG A 86 3.75 -10.98 5.66
N ILE A 87 3.87 -9.65 5.57
CA ILE A 87 3.09 -8.74 6.42
C ILE A 87 1.60 -8.95 6.09
N PRO A 88 0.75 -9.28 7.07
CA PRO A 88 -0.66 -9.56 6.78
C PRO A 88 -1.38 -8.45 6.03
N LEU A 89 -1.07 -7.18 6.31
CA LEU A 89 -1.68 -6.06 5.59
C LEU A 89 -1.27 -6.06 4.12
N GLU A 90 -0.03 -6.46 3.81
CA GLU A 90 0.42 -6.58 2.42
C GLU A 90 -0.20 -7.79 1.74
N VAL A 91 -0.34 -8.90 2.46
CA VAL A 91 -0.99 -10.10 1.93
C VAL A 91 -2.43 -9.80 1.53
N GLU A 92 -3.16 -9.11 2.38
CA GLU A 92 -4.54 -8.72 2.09
C GLU A 92 -4.62 -7.83 0.85
N ALA A 93 -3.75 -6.81 0.78
CA ALA A 93 -3.75 -5.87 -0.33
C ALA A 93 -3.43 -6.58 -1.66
N GLU A 94 -2.44 -7.45 -1.66
CA GLU A 94 -2.05 -8.17 -2.86
C GLU A 94 -3.13 -9.14 -3.30
N TRP A 95 -3.74 -9.83 -2.36
CA TRP A 95 -4.81 -10.78 -2.69
C TRP A 95 -6.01 -10.08 -3.34
N GLN A 96 -6.44 -8.95 -2.77
CA GLN A 96 -7.56 -8.21 -3.32
C GLN A 96 -7.22 -7.62 -4.69
N ALA A 97 -6.02 -7.10 -4.85
CA ALA A 97 -5.59 -6.56 -6.14
C ALA A 97 -5.53 -7.65 -7.21
N LYS A 98 -5.02 -8.82 -6.84
CA LYS A 98 -4.84 -9.93 -7.76
C LYS A 98 -6.17 -10.51 -8.22
N THR A 99 -7.14 -10.60 -7.31
CA THR A 99 -8.45 -11.15 -7.66
C THR A 99 -9.33 -10.15 -8.38
N GLY A 100 -8.94 -8.88 -8.39
CA GLY A 100 -9.75 -7.82 -8.97
C GLY A 100 -11.02 -7.52 -8.18
N ARG A 101 -11.11 -8.04 -6.95
CA ARG A 101 -12.30 -7.85 -6.13
C ARG A 101 -12.27 -6.48 -5.47
N ASP A 102 -13.39 -5.79 -5.56
CA ASP A 102 -13.58 -4.52 -4.87
C ASP A 102 -14.64 -4.75 -3.79
N ASP A 103 -14.22 -4.74 -2.54
CA ASP A 103 -15.13 -5.01 -1.43
C ASP A 103 -16.24 -3.97 -1.31
N ARG A 104 -15.99 -2.78 -1.81
CA ARG A 104 -17.01 -1.72 -1.76
C ARG A 104 -18.14 -1.96 -2.76
N ALA A 105 -17.88 -2.78 -3.77
CA ALA A 105 -18.88 -3.10 -4.78
C ALA A 105 -19.73 -4.30 -4.38
N GLY A 106 -19.25 -5.05 -3.42
CA GLY A 106 -19.92 -6.26 -2.96
C GLY A 106 -21.07 -5.98 -2.03
#